data_7b46820b5ee204ae8551710ec3987cae
#
_entry.id   7b46820b5ee204ae8551710ec3987cae
#
_cell.length_a   1.000
_cell.length_b   1.000
_cell.length_c   1.000
_cell.angle_alpha   90.00
_cell.angle_beta   90.00
_cell.angle_gamma   90.00
#
_symmetry.space_group_name_H-M   'P 1'
#
loop_
_entity.id
_entity.type
_entity.pdbx_description
1 polymer ?
#
loop_
_entity_poly.entity_id
_entity_poly.type
_entity_poly.pdbx_seq_one_letter_code
_entity_poly.pdbx_strand_id
1 'polypeptide(L)'
;DDIVGHLNYASALFDESTVRRYVTYWRRLLEGMTAGAADQTIVGLPLLDEAERKQVVYAWNATERDYPIEQCIHQLFEAQVDRKPEAIALTFEGQRLSYAELNARANRLAHYLQGRGVGPDRLVALCAERGIEMVVGLLAILKAGGAYVPLDPSHPPERLRRMLDDTNPVAVLVDDIGADALASFESHVAARSPRVHLSRDIAQWRACSPANPSTPRERAARRLAYVIYTSGSSGEPKGVMNEHRGVVNRLWWMQQTYALDERDAVLQKTPFSFDVSVWEFFWPLMSGAR
;
A
#
# COMPACT_ATOMS: atom_id res chain seq x y z
N ASP A 1 -47.22 -20.79 31.16
CA ASP A 1 -46.41 -21.94 30.72
C ASP A 1 -45.10 -21.39 30.16
N ASP A 2 -43.97 -21.76 30.80
CA ASP A 2 -42.64 -21.30 30.36
C ASP A 2 -42.14 -22.16 29.22
N ILE A 3 -41.49 -21.53 28.22
CA ILE A 3 -40.80 -22.25 27.16
C ILE A 3 -39.38 -22.57 27.65
N VAL A 4 -39.06 -23.85 27.76
CA VAL A 4 -37.74 -24.31 28.16
C VAL A 4 -37.00 -24.86 26.94
N GLY A 5 -35.78 -24.41 26.73
CA GLY A 5 -34.92 -24.85 25.64
C GLY A 5 -33.58 -25.37 26.13
N HIS A 6 -32.93 -26.20 25.34
CA HIS A 6 -31.58 -26.71 25.60
C HIS A 6 -30.67 -26.39 24.42
N LEU A 7 -29.44 -25.92 24.70
CA LEU A 7 -28.41 -25.69 23.73
C LEU A 7 -27.22 -26.64 23.99
N ASN A 8 -26.98 -27.57 23.07
CA ASN A 8 -25.83 -28.44 23.12
C ASN A 8 -24.70 -27.88 22.26
N TYR A 9 -23.49 -27.86 22.80
CA TYR A 9 -22.33 -27.37 22.09
C TYR A 9 -21.06 -28.18 22.34
N ALA A 10 -20.12 -28.11 21.40
CA ALA A 10 -18.80 -28.75 21.53
C ALA A 10 -17.90 -27.89 22.44
N SER A 11 -17.69 -28.33 23.68
CA SER A 11 -16.89 -27.63 24.70
C SER A 11 -15.39 -27.52 24.30
N ALA A 12 -14.92 -28.31 23.33
CA ALA A 12 -13.58 -28.19 22.76
C ALA A 12 -13.45 -27.00 21.77
N LEU A 13 -14.55 -26.44 21.27
CA LEU A 13 -14.57 -25.37 20.27
C LEU A 13 -15.13 -24.04 20.81
N PHE A 14 -15.96 -24.08 21.83
CA PHE A 14 -16.66 -22.92 22.38
C PHE A 14 -16.55 -22.86 23.90
N ASP A 15 -16.19 -21.71 24.42
CA ASP A 15 -16.26 -21.42 25.84
C ASP A 15 -17.73 -21.27 26.29
N GLU A 16 -18.04 -21.67 27.51
CA GLU A 16 -19.37 -21.55 28.08
C GLU A 16 -19.87 -20.10 28.05
N SER A 17 -19.02 -19.14 28.33
CA SER A 17 -19.35 -17.70 28.30
C SER A 17 -19.82 -17.26 26.91
N THR A 18 -19.22 -17.77 25.82
CA THR A 18 -19.62 -17.50 24.45
C THR A 18 -21.01 -18.08 24.15
N VAL A 19 -21.25 -19.32 24.59
CA VAL A 19 -22.54 -19.96 24.39
C VAL A 19 -23.66 -19.27 25.20
N ARG A 20 -23.41 -18.88 26.43
CA ARG A 20 -24.35 -18.09 27.24
C ARG A 20 -24.71 -16.77 26.56
N ARG A 21 -23.74 -16.10 25.91
CA ARG A 21 -23.96 -14.88 25.15
C ARG A 21 -24.86 -15.15 23.92
N TYR A 22 -24.65 -16.25 23.20
CA TYR A 22 -25.54 -16.66 22.08
C TYR A 22 -26.98 -16.91 22.53
N VAL A 23 -27.19 -17.56 23.70
CA VAL A 23 -28.52 -17.72 24.29
C VAL A 23 -29.17 -16.36 24.56
N THR A 24 -28.40 -15.42 25.11
CA THR A 24 -28.89 -14.06 25.37
C THR A 24 -29.29 -13.34 24.07
N TYR A 25 -28.50 -13.46 23.01
CA TYR A 25 -28.81 -12.88 21.70
C TYR A 25 -30.07 -13.49 21.08
N TRP A 26 -30.19 -14.80 21.14
CA TRP A 26 -31.38 -15.51 20.67
C TRP A 26 -32.63 -15.07 21.41
N ARG A 27 -32.55 -14.95 22.73
CA ARG A 27 -33.68 -14.47 23.57
C ARG A 27 -34.12 -13.05 23.20
N ARG A 28 -33.15 -12.13 23.00
CA ARG A 28 -33.43 -10.74 22.54
C ARG A 28 -34.09 -10.70 21.16
N LEU A 29 -33.64 -11.54 20.25
CA LEU A 29 -34.27 -11.63 18.92
C LEU A 29 -35.73 -12.07 19.04
N LEU A 30 -36.04 -13.10 19.86
CA LEU A 30 -37.42 -13.57 20.11
C LEU A 30 -38.27 -12.48 20.77
N GLU A 31 -37.74 -11.82 21.81
CA GLU A 31 -38.40 -10.68 22.46
C GLU A 31 -38.66 -9.54 21.45
N GLY A 32 -37.68 -9.20 20.64
CA GLY A 32 -37.83 -8.18 19.57
C GLY A 32 -38.88 -8.55 18.52
N MET A 33 -38.95 -9.82 18.13
CA MET A 33 -39.98 -10.32 17.18
C MET A 33 -41.38 -10.26 17.75
N THR A 34 -41.54 -10.42 19.05
CA THR A 34 -42.86 -10.40 19.71
C THR A 34 -43.30 -9.01 20.18
N ALA A 35 -42.35 -8.10 20.45
CA ALA A 35 -42.61 -6.72 20.85
C ALA A 35 -42.75 -5.72 19.70
N GLY A 36 -42.27 -6.08 18.52
CA GLY A 36 -42.22 -5.20 17.35
C GLY A 36 -43.55 -5.10 16.60
N ALA A 37 -43.68 -4.06 15.75
CA ALA A 37 -44.75 -3.93 14.80
C ALA A 37 -44.71 -5.06 13.74
N ALA A 38 -45.87 -5.42 13.15
CA ALA A 38 -45.96 -6.48 12.16
C ALA A 38 -45.04 -6.29 10.93
N ASP A 39 -44.62 -5.05 10.67
CA ASP A 39 -43.75 -4.68 9.52
C ASP A 39 -42.25 -4.57 9.88
N GLN A 40 -41.84 -5.01 11.09
CA GLN A 40 -40.45 -4.95 11.50
C GLN A 40 -39.61 -5.91 10.67
N THR A 41 -38.54 -5.35 10.03
CA THR A 41 -37.60 -6.15 9.24
C THR A 41 -36.63 -6.91 10.14
N ILE A 42 -36.10 -8.06 9.68
CA ILE A 42 -35.09 -8.85 10.39
C ILE A 42 -33.87 -8.00 10.75
N VAL A 43 -33.46 -7.07 9.87
CA VAL A 43 -32.31 -6.17 10.11
C VAL A 43 -32.56 -5.19 11.26
N GLY A 44 -33.83 -4.88 11.57
CA GLY A 44 -34.21 -3.99 12.67
C GLY A 44 -34.30 -4.68 14.03
N LEU A 45 -34.15 -6.02 14.12
CA LEU A 45 -34.21 -6.74 15.37
C LEU A 45 -32.95 -6.48 16.24
N PRO A 46 -33.14 -6.22 17.57
CA PRO A 46 -32.02 -5.97 18.47
C PRO A 46 -31.25 -7.26 18.78
N LEU A 47 -29.98 -7.34 18.36
CA LEU A 47 -29.08 -8.44 18.71
C LEU A 47 -28.29 -8.14 19.98
N LEU A 48 -27.68 -6.94 20.05
CA LEU A 48 -26.83 -6.48 21.14
C LEU A 48 -27.62 -5.62 22.13
N ASP A 49 -27.21 -5.66 23.41
CA ASP A 49 -27.67 -4.62 24.32
C ASP A 49 -26.91 -3.30 24.11
N GLU A 50 -27.33 -2.25 24.80
CA GLU A 50 -26.73 -0.93 24.65
C GLU A 50 -25.27 -0.90 25.12
N ALA A 51 -24.91 -1.68 26.13
CA ALA A 51 -23.53 -1.78 26.61
C ALA A 51 -22.62 -2.50 25.60
N GLU A 52 -23.08 -3.64 25.08
CA GLU A 52 -22.37 -4.38 24.04
C GLU A 52 -22.25 -3.55 22.74
N ARG A 53 -23.34 -2.87 22.37
CA ARG A 53 -23.33 -1.97 21.20
C ARG A 53 -22.32 -0.84 21.38
N LYS A 54 -22.28 -0.20 22.56
CA LYS A 54 -21.28 0.83 22.86
C LYS A 54 -19.85 0.28 22.81
N GLN A 55 -19.66 -0.93 23.32
CA GLN A 55 -18.35 -1.59 23.28
C GLN A 55 -17.89 -1.85 21.84
N VAL A 56 -18.73 -2.50 21.02
CA VAL A 56 -18.36 -2.89 19.65
C VAL A 56 -18.25 -1.69 18.72
N VAL A 57 -19.20 -0.74 18.81
CA VAL A 57 -19.28 0.37 17.85
C VAL A 57 -18.36 1.53 18.25
N TYR A 58 -18.20 1.81 19.55
CA TYR A 58 -17.45 2.99 20.00
C TYR A 58 -16.15 2.64 20.72
N ALA A 59 -16.20 1.82 21.79
CA ALA A 59 -15.01 1.57 22.61
C ALA A 59 -13.89 0.86 21.84
N TRP A 60 -14.23 -0.18 21.06
CA TRP A 60 -13.24 -0.88 20.24
C TRP A 60 -12.77 -0.08 19.02
N ASN A 61 -13.53 0.93 18.61
CA ASN A 61 -13.16 1.85 17.54
C ASN A 61 -12.52 3.15 18.04
N ALA A 62 -12.30 3.31 19.34
CA ALA A 62 -11.57 4.45 19.90
C ALA A 62 -10.05 4.29 19.64
N THR A 63 -9.68 4.22 18.35
CA THR A 63 -8.33 3.96 17.86
C THR A 63 -7.63 5.22 17.34
N GLU A 64 -8.22 6.39 17.53
CA GLU A 64 -7.61 7.66 17.11
C GLU A 64 -6.25 7.85 17.78
N ARG A 65 -5.25 8.18 16.99
CA ARG A 65 -3.88 8.47 17.42
C ARG A 65 -3.31 9.58 16.54
N ASP A 66 -2.49 10.41 17.13
CA ASP A 66 -1.71 11.41 16.38
C ASP A 66 -0.62 10.71 15.57
N TYR A 67 -0.52 11.08 14.31
CA TYR A 67 0.52 10.63 13.39
C TYR A 67 0.84 11.75 12.37
N PRO A 68 1.97 11.70 11.65
CA PRO A 68 2.37 12.77 10.73
C PRO A 68 1.51 12.76 9.44
N ILE A 69 0.21 13.04 9.59
CA ILE A 69 -0.85 12.95 8.56
C ILE A 69 -0.56 13.78 7.30
N GLU A 70 0.21 14.87 7.42
CA GLU A 70 0.54 15.77 6.31
C GLU A 70 1.84 15.39 5.58
N GLN A 71 2.54 14.32 6.03
CA GLN A 71 3.77 13.87 5.40
C GLN A 71 3.51 12.81 4.34
N CYS A 72 4.33 12.85 3.28
CA CYS A 72 4.38 11.80 2.28
C CYS A 72 5.37 10.70 2.68
N ILE A 73 5.21 9.50 2.12
CA ILE A 73 6.09 8.34 2.38
C ILE A 73 7.57 8.69 2.13
N HIS A 74 7.88 9.32 1.00
CA HIS A 74 9.26 9.69 0.63
C HIS A 74 9.87 10.73 1.58
N GLN A 75 9.08 11.60 2.20
CA GLN A 75 9.57 12.58 3.17
C GLN A 75 10.03 11.91 4.48
N LEU A 76 9.37 10.83 4.90
CA LEU A 76 9.81 10.03 6.05
C LEU A 76 11.15 9.35 5.77
N PHE A 77 11.36 8.85 4.55
CA PHE A 77 12.65 8.33 4.10
C PHE A 77 13.72 9.44 4.08
N GLU A 78 13.43 10.60 3.50
CA GLU A 78 14.34 11.75 3.45
C GLU A 78 14.81 12.19 4.84
N ALA A 79 13.92 12.19 5.82
CA ALA A 79 14.28 12.48 7.21
C ALA A 79 15.27 11.47 7.81
N GLN A 80 15.27 10.20 7.35
CA GLN A 80 16.29 9.23 7.75
C GLN A 80 17.62 9.43 7.01
N VAL A 81 17.57 9.82 5.73
CA VAL A 81 18.78 10.21 4.98
C VAL A 81 19.52 11.33 5.70
N ASP A 82 18.79 12.35 6.16
CA ASP A 82 19.39 13.48 6.89
C ASP A 82 20.02 13.05 8.23
N ARG A 83 19.42 12.06 8.90
CA ARG A 83 19.90 11.56 10.20
C ARG A 83 21.12 10.63 10.07
N LYS A 84 21.11 9.72 9.10
CA LYS A 84 22.09 8.64 8.96
C LYS A 84 22.41 8.33 7.49
N PRO A 85 23.05 9.27 6.76
CA PRO A 85 23.27 9.13 5.32
C PRO A 85 24.13 7.91 4.95
N GLU A 86 25.09 7.54 5.80
CA GLU A 86 26.03 6.45 5.54
C GLU A 86 25.52 5.06 5.97
N ALA A 87 24.38 4.99 6.68
CA ALA A 87 23.78 3.71 7.05
C ALA A 87 23.33 2.93 5.79
N ILE A 88 23.39 1.62 5.83
CA ILE A 88 22.94 0.76 4.72
C ILE A 88 21.42 0.74 4.69
N ALA A 89 20.85 1.18 3.58
CA ALA A 89 19.41 1.17 3.33
C ALA A 89 18.95 -0.09 2.60
N LEU A 90 19.74 -0.58 1.63
CA LEU A 90 19.43 -1.75 0.82
C LEU A 90 20.60 -2.70 0.71
N THR A 91 20.27 -4.00 0.66
CA THR A 91 21.21 -5.08 0.31
C THR A 91 20.51 -6.03 -0.65
N PHE A 92 21.14 -6.29 -1.80
CA PHE A 92 20.63 -7.24 -2.79
C PHE A 92 21.79 -7.91 -3.52
N GLU A 93 21.87 -9.24 -3.52
CA GLU A 93 22.92 -10.04 -4.21
C GLU A 93 24.35 -9.54 -3.94
N GLY A 94 24.66 -9.25 -2.68
CA GLY A 94 25.96 -8.76 -2.26
C GLY A 94 26.22 -7.27 -2.49
N GLN A 95 25.38 -6.60 -3.27
CA GLN A 95 25.43 -5.15 -3.44
C GLN A 95 24.78 -4.46 -2.23
N ARG A 96 25.32 -3.30 -1.84
CA ARG A 96 24.83 -2.48 -0.75
C ARG A 96 24.72 -1.03 -1.19
N LEU A 97 23.64 -0.38 -0.79
CA LEU A 97 23.46 1.06 -0.94
C LEU A 97 23.22 1.71 0.42
N SER A 98 23.92 2.80 0.67
CA SER A 98 23.62 3.67 1.81
C SER A 98 22.31 4.45 1.57
N TYR A 99 21.77 5.03 2.64
CA TYR A 99 20.62 5.95 2.56
C TYR A 99 20.90 7.13 1.61
N ALA A 100 22.11 7.73 1.69
CA ALA A 100 22.51 8.82 0.82
C ALA A 100 22.61 8.39 -0.65
N GLU A 101 23.18 7.24 -0.95
CA GLU A 101 23.31 6.73 -2.32
C GLU A 101 21.94 6.39 -2.93
N LEU A 102 21.07 5.74 -2.16
CA LEU A 102 19.70 5.43 -2.58
C LEU A 102 18.93 6.72 -2.86
N ASN A 103 19.02 7.71 -1.95
CA ASN A 103 18.38 8.99 -2.11
C ASN A 103 18.87 9.74 -3.36
N ALA A 104 20.19 9.81 -3.55
CA ALA A 104 20.77 10.49 -4.70
C ALA A 104 20.38 9.84 -6.04
N ARG A 105 20.31 8.50 -6.11
CA ARG A 105 19.84 7.78 -7.31
C ARG A 105 18.36 8.07 -7.57
N ALA A 106 17.51 7.95 -6.55
CA ALA A 106 16.08 8.22 -6.65
C ALA A 106 15.80 9.69 -7.03
N ASN A 107 16.55 10.64 -6.47
CA ASN A 107 16.41 12.07 -6.79
C ASN A 107 16.71 12.38 -8.26
N ARG A 108 17.82 11.87 -8.79
CA ARG A 108 18.17 12.05 -10.21
C ARG A 108 17.08 11.55 -11.14
N LEU A 109 16.59 10.34 -10.89
CA LEU A 109 15.49 9.77 -11.68
C LEU A 109 14.19 10.56 -11.47
N ALA A 110 13.90 11.04 -10.26
CA ALA A 110 12.72 11.86 -9.99
C ALA A 110 12.73 13.19 -10.74
N HIS A 111 13.86 13.91 -10.79
CA HIS A 111 13.99 15.12 -11.59
C HIS A 111 13.80 14.86 -13.08
N TYR A 112 14.33 13.75 -13.58
CA TYR A 112 14.12 13.34 -14.97
C TYR A 112 12.64 13.07 -15.26
N LEU A 113 11.96 12.37 -14.35
CA LEU A 113 10.53 12.08 -14.47
C LEU A 113 9.67 13.36 -14.42
N GLN A 114 10.02 14.32 -13.55
CA GLN A 114 9.37 15.64 -13.52
C GLN A 114 9.50 16.36 -14.87
N GLY A 115 10.69 16.33 -15.48
CA GLY A 115 10.92 16.87 -16.81
C GLY A 115 10.09 16.19 -17.92
N ARG A 116 9.52 15.01 -17.64
CA ARG A 116 8.62 14.26 -18.53
C ARG A 116 7.14 14.36 -18.14
N GLY A 117 6.79 15.27 -17.24
CA GLY A 117 5.41 15.56 -16.87
C GLY A 117 4.87 14.69 -15.73
N VAL A 118 5.72 13.94 -15.04
CA VAL A 118 5.31 13.26 -13.78
C VAL A 118 5.13 14.31 -12.69
N GLY A 119 4.01 14.22 -11.98
CA GLY A 119 3.63 15.16 -10.93
C GLY A 119 2.39 14.67 -10.19
N PRO A 120 1.69 15.55 -9.47
CA PRO A 120 0.54 15.19 -8.64
C PRO A 120 -0.49 14.34 -9.36
N ASP A 121 -0.81 13.19 -8.75
CA ASP A 121 -1.81 12.22 -9.21
C ASP A 121 -1.55 11.68 -10.64
N ARG A 122 -0.34 11.86 -11.18
CA ARG A 122 0.07 11.23 -12.43
C ARG A 122 0.58 9.83 -12.15
N LEU A 123 0.04 8.87 -12.89
CA LEU A 123 0.41 7.46 -12.75
C LEU A 123 1.67 7.16 -13.55
N VAL A 124 2.59 6.41 -12.95
CA VAL A 124 3.78 5.87 -13.60
C VAL A 124 3.78 4.35 -13.38
N ALA A 125 3.75 3.59 -14.46
CA ALA A 125 3.88 2.15 -14.37
C ALA A 125 5.34 1.76 -14.11
N LEU A 126 5.54 0.74 -13.27
CA LEU A 126 6.85 0.14 -13.02
C LEU A 126 6.74 -1.35 -13.31
N CYS A 127 7.42 -1.83 -14.36
CA CYS A 127 7.50 -3.24 -14.72
C CYS A 127 8.95 -3.70 -14.57
N ALA A 128 9.27 -4.31 -13.45
CA ALA A 128 10.63 -4.71 -13.12
C ALA A 128 10.63 -5.90 -12.18
N GLU A 129 11.71 -6.69 -12.23
CA GLU A 129 11.98 -7.70 -11.21
C GLU A 129 12.49 -7.08 -9.91
N ARG A 130 12.47 -7.91 -8.84
CA ARG A 130 13.00 -7.52 -7.54
C ARG A 130 14.48 -7.18 -7.65
N GLY A 131 14.85 -6.00 -7.15
CA GLY A 131 16.22 -5.52 -7.20
C GLY A 131 16.34 -4.10 -6.69
N ILE A 132 17.57 -3.59 -6.69
CA ILE A 132 17.88 -2.21 -6.28
C ILE A 132 17.13 -1.21 -7.19
N GLU A 133 17.11 -1.46 -8.48
CA GLU A 133 16.51 -0.54 -9.46
C GLU A 133 14.99 -0.43 -9.28
N MET A 134 14.31 -1.50 -8.87
CA MET A 134 12.89 -1.44 -8.49
C MET A 134 12.67 -0.45 -7.34
N VAL A 135 13.47 -0.50 -6.27
CA VAL A 135 13.32 0.41 -5.12
C VAL A 135 13.65 1.85 -5.49
N VAL A 136 14.70 2.05 -6.30
CA VAL A 136 15.05 3.37 -6.87
C VAL A 136 13.87 3.92 -7.69
N GLY A 137 13.26 3.09 -8.53
CA GLY A 137 12.09 3.46 -9.33
C GLY A 137 10.89 3.87 -8.48
N LEU A 138 10.54 3.06 -7.46
CA LEU A 138 9.44 3.35 -6.53
C LEU A 138 9.64 4.71 -5.83
N LEU A 139 10.82 4.92 -5.24
CA LEU A 139 11.14 6.18 -4.57
C LEU A 139 11.15 7.36 -5.55
N ALA A 140 11.71 7.18 -6.75
CA ALA A 140 11.77 8.25 -7.75
C ALA A 140 10.38 8.71 -8.21
N ILE A 141 9.44 7.78 -8.41
CA ILE A 141 8.05 8.10 -8.75
C ILE A 141 7.41 8.94 -7.65
N LEU A 142 7.51 8.49 -6.39
CA LEU A 142 6.94 9.20 -5.24
C LEU A 142 7.59 10.57 -5.04
N LYS A 143 8.91 10.69 -5.21
CA LYS A 143 9.66 11.96 -5.11
C LYS A 143 9.33 12.92 -6.25
N ALA A 144 9.03 12.42 -7.45
CA ALA A 144 8.54 13.22 -8.55
C ALA A 144 7.12 13.77 -8.30
N GLY A 145 6.42 13.27 -7.29
CA GLY A 145 5.04 13.62 -6.93
C GLY A 145 4.00 12.74 -7.63
N GLY A 146 4.42 11.70 -8.37
CA GLY A 146 3.54 10.73 -9.03
C GLY A 146 3.14 9.57 -8.13
N ALA A 147 2.26 8.71 -8.64
CA ALA A 147 1.85 7.46 -8.01
C ALA A 147 2.29 6.26 -8.85
N TYR A 148 2.83 5.22 -8.21
CA TYR A 148 3.27 4.04 -8.94
C TYR A 148 2.15 3.03 -9.19
N VAL A 149 2.24 2.37 -10.36
CA VAL A 149 1.41 1.21 -10.73
C VAL A 149 2.35 0.03 -10.89
N PRO A 150 2.36 -0.94 -9.97
CA PRO A 150 3.24 -2.09 -10.06
C PRO A 150 2.72 -3.08 -11.11
N LEU A 151 3.57 -3.41 -12.07
CA LEU A 151 3.33 -4.41 -13.10
C LEU A 151 4.32 -5.56 -12.89
N ASP A 152 3.83 -6.70 -12.42
CA ASP A 152 4.66 -7.89 -12.24
C ASP A 152 4.95 -8.50 -13.61
N PRO A 153 6.22 -8.58 -14.07
CA PRO A 153 6.55 -9.11 -15.38
C PRO A 153 6.18 -10.59 -15.57
N SER A 154 5.91 -11.33 -14.50
CA SER A 154 5.42 -12.71 -14.55
C SER A 154 3.94 -12.82 -14.91
N HIS A 155 3.19 -11.72 -14.91
CA HIS A 155 1.78 -11.73 -15.29
C HIS A 155 1.60 -11.99 -16.79
N PRO A 156 0.49 -12.63 -17.20
CA PRO A 156 0.17 -12.79 -18.61
C PRO A 156 0.17 -11.45 -19.38
N PRO A 157 0.70 -11.38 -20.60
CA PRO A 157 0.79 -10.15 -21.39
C PRO A 157 -0.54 -9.40 -21.51
N GLU A 158 -1.64 -10.12 -21.71
CA GLU A 158 -2.98 -9.54 -21.80
C GLU A 158 -3.40 -8.81 -20.51
N ARG A 159 -3.02 -9.33 -19.33
CA ARG A 159 -3.26 -8.66 -18.06
C ARG A 159 -2.45 -7.37 -17.94
N LEU A 160 -1.17 -7.41 -18.29
CA LEU A 160 -0.30 -6.24 -18.29
C LEU A 160 -0.84 -5.15 -19.23
N ARG A 161 -1.26 -5.54 -20.44
CA ARG A 161 -1.85 -4.65 -21.42
C ARG A 161 -3.09 -3.95 -20.87
N ARG A 162 -4.03 -4.71 -20.28
CA ARG A 162 -5.26 -4.15 -19.67
C ARG A 162 -4.96 -3.16 -18.56
N MET A 163 -4.01 -3.48 -17.68
CA MET A 163 -3.61 -2.57 -16.60
C MET A 163 -3.02 -1.26 -17.15
N LEU A 164 -2.21 -1.34 -18.21
CA LEU A 164 -1.67 -0.15 -18.88
C LEU A 164 -2.75 0.66 -19.60
N ASP A 165 -3.70 0.00 -20.26
CA ASP A 165 -4.82 0.68 -20.93
C ASP A 165 -5.72 1.41 -19.93
N ASP A 166 -6.03 0.77 -18.80
CA ASP A 166 -6.90 1.32 -17.75
C ASP A 166 -6.23 2.49 -17.01
N THR A 167 -4.94 2.34 -16.68
CA THR A 167 -4.19 3.37 -15.91
C THR A 167 -3.68 4.52 -16.78
N ASN A 168 -3.48 4.30 -18.07
CA ASN A 168 -2.92 5.27 -19.02
C ASN A 168 -1.75 6.08 -18.42
N PRO A 169 -0.65 5.42 -17.98
CA PRO A 169 0.41 6.06 -17.24
C PRO A 169 1.17 7.07 -18.11
N VAL A 170 1.70 8.14 -17.51
CA VAL A 170 2.48 9.17 -18.20
C VAL A 170 3.90 8.70 -18.54
N ALA A 171 4.38 7.63 -17.89
CA ALA A 171 5.66 6.97 -18.20
C ALA A 171 5.60 5.51 -17.74
N VAL A 172 6.45 4.67 -18.32
CA VAL A 172 6.65 3.27 -17.93
C VAL A 172 8.11 3.04 -17.62
N LEU A 173 8.44 2.75 -16.36
CA LEU A 173 9.78 2.35 -15.96
C LEU A 173 9.93 0.83 -16.13
N VAL A 174 11.04 0.39 -16.72
CA VAL A 174 11.33 -1.03 -16.96
C VAL A 174 12.78 -1.37 -16.64
N ASP A 175 13.02 -2.61 -16.26
CA ASP A 175 14.31 -3.30 -16.40
C ASP A 175 14.31 -4.18 -17.65
N ASP A 176 15.33 -5.04 -17.83
CA ASP A 176 15.42 -5.93 -18.98
C ASP A 176 14.24 -6.91 -19.05
N ILE A 177 13.89 -7.52 -17.93
CA ILE A 177 12.78 -8.50 -17.85
C ILE A 177 11.42 -7.82 -18.06
N GLY A 178 11.22 -6.65 -17.45
CA GLY A 178 10.00 -5.86 -17.66
C GLY A 178 9.87 -5.38 -19.10
N ALA A 179 10.97 -5.00 -19.76
CA ALA A 179 10.99 -4.63 -21.18
C ALA A 179 10.55 -5.80 -22.06
N ASP A 180 11.08 -7.00 -21.80
CA ASP A 180 10.73 -8.22 -22.54
C ASP A 180 9.27 -8.61 -22.32
N ALA A 181 8.75 -8.52 -21.07
CA ALA A 181 7.36 -8.78 -20.77
C ALA A 181 6.37 -7.87 -21.50
N LEU A 182 6.79 -6.62 -21.79
CA LEU A 182 5.98 -5.63 -22.51
C LEU A 182 6.24 -5.62 -24.03
N ALA A 183 7.16 -6.41 -24.55
CA ALA A 183 7.59 -6.34 -25.95
C ALA A 183 6.47 -6.64 -26.96
N SER A 184 5.56 -7.58 -26.65
CA SER A 184 4.47 -8.00 -27.53
C SER A 184 3.45 -6.89 -27.87
N PHE A 185 3.39 -5.84 -27.08
CA PHE A 185 2.50 -4.67 -27.29
C PHE A 185 3.22 -3.33 -27.17
N GLU A 186 4.52 -3.33 -27.45
CA GLU A 186 5.38 -2.15 -27.35
C GLU A 186 4.88 -0.95 -28.15
N SER A 187 4.47 -1.16 -29.39
CA SER A 187 3.96 -0.09 -30.26
C SER A 187 2.71 0.59 -29.71
N HIS A 188 1.88 -0.18 -29.01
CA HIS A 188 0.66 0.32 -28.36
C HIS A 188 0.98 1.18 -27.14
N VAL A 189 1.95 0.77 -26.32
CA VAL A 189 2.38 1.49 -25.11
C VAL A 189 3.21 2.71 -25.47
N ALA A 190 4.22 2.56 -26.35
CA ALA A 190 5.15 3.63 -26.71
C ALA A 190 4.47 4.85 -27.35
N ALA A 191 3.34 4.64 -28.03
CA ALA A 191 2.55 5.72 -28.61
C ALA A 191 1.91 6.65 -27.58
N ARG A 192 1.72 6.17 -26.34
CA ARG A 192 1.00 6.89 -25.27
C ARG A 192 1.89 7.24 -24.08
N SER A 193 2.85 6.37 -23.75
CA SER A 193 3.64 6.46 -22.52
C SER A 193 5.11 6.21 -22.84
N PRO A 194 6.00 7.20 -22.71
CA PRO A 194 7.42 7.01 -22.92
C PRO A 194 7.97 5.97 -21.95
N ARG A 195 8.76 5.04 -22.51
CA ARG A 195 9.45 4.02 -21.73
C ARG A 195 10.79 4.57 -21.24
N VAL A 196 11.14 4.27 -20.00
CA VAL A 196 12.43 4.61 -19.38
C VAL A 196 13.04 3.33 -18.83
N HIS A 197 14.17 2.93 -19.37
CA HIS A 197 14.90 1.76 -18.92
C HIS A 197 15.81 2.10 -17.73
N LEU A 198 15.58 1.47 -16.58
CA LEU A 198 16.22 1.84 -15.31
C LEU A 198 17.75 1.73 -15.34
N SER A 199 18.32 0.80 -16.12
CA SER A 199 19.76 0.60 -16.24
C SER A 199 20.33 1.14 -17.55
N ARG A 200 19.69 0.88 -18.71
CA ARG A 200 20.22 1.27 -20.03
C ARG A 200 20.14 2.77 -20.27
N ASP A 201 19.10 3.44 -19.78
CA ASP A 201 18.89 4.89 -19.94
C ASP A 201 19.54 5.73 -18.85
N ILE A 202 20.34 5.15 -17.98
CA ILE A 202 20.96 5.84 -16.82
C ILE A 202 21.73 7.10 -17.23
N ALA A 203 22.31 7.11 -18.45
CA ALA A 203 23.01 8.26 -18.99
C ALA A 203 22.11 9.48 -19.19
N GLN A 204 20.79 9.29 -19.38
CA GLN A 204 19.83 10.38 -19.59
C GLN A 204 19.48 11.11 -18.28
N TRP A 205 19.58 10.44 -17.14
CA TRP A 205 19.18 11.02 -15.85
C TRP A 205 20.32 11.12 -14.82
N ARG A 206 21.48 10.46 -15.05
CA ARG A 206 22.62 10.52 -14.12
C ARG A 206 23.15 11.95 -13.87
N ALA A 207 22.97 12.84 -14.85
CA ALA A 207 23.40 14.23 -14.76
C ALA A 207 22.38 15.14 -14.07
N CYS A 208 21.16 14.66 -13.78
CA CYS A 208 20.16 15.41 -13.02
C CYS A 208 20.61 15.64 -11.57
N SER A 209 19.99 16.59 -10.91
CA SER A 209 20.31 16.97 -9.53
C SER A 209 20.14 15.79 -8.56
N PRO A 210 21.12 15.53 -7.68
CA PRO A 210 20.99 14.56 -6.59
C PRO A 210 20.21 15.11 -5.37
N ALA A 211 19.84 16.42 -5.35
CA ALA A 211 19.07 17.02 -4.30
C ALA A 211 17.59 16.61 -4.35
N ASN A 212 16.91 16.60 -3.21
CA ASN A 212 15.49 16.27 -3.16
C ASN A 212 14.67 17.20 -4.06
N PRO A 213 13.82 16.68 -4.94
CA PRO A 213 12.97 17.51 -5.79
C PRO A 213 12.00 18.36 -4.96
N SER A 214 11.77 19.59 -5.39
CA SER A 214 10.70 20.39 -4.81
C SER A 214 9.35 19.91 -5.39
N THR A 215 8.47 19.44 -4.53
CA THR A 215 7.08 19.14 -4.88
C THR A 215 6.14 20.11 -4.17
N PRO A 216 5.03 20.54 -4.81
CA PRO A 216 4.06 21.39 -4.12
C PRO A 216 3.59 20.70 -2.82
N ARG A 217 3.74 21.42 -1.69
CA ARG A 217 3.42 20.84 -0.36
C ARG A 217 1.92 20.82 -0.06
N GLU A 218 1.15 21.65 -0.74
CA GLU A 218 -0.28 21.76 -0.50
C GLU A 218 -0.98 20.41 -0.79
N ARG A 219 -1.64 19.88 0.23
CA ARG A 219 -2.34 18.60 0.21
C ARG A 219 -1.50 17.41 -0.29
N ALA A 220 -0.18 17.48 -0.21
CA ALA A 220 0.71 16.44 -0.75
C ALA A 220 0.38 15.03 -0.19
N ALA A 221 0.07 14.92 1.10
CA ALA A 221 -0.30 13.65 1.73
C ALA A 221 -1.63 13.05 1.25
N ARG A 222 -2.51 13.86 0.64
CA ARG A 222 -3.79 13.41 0.06
C ARG A 222 -3.68 12.99 -1.41
N ARG A 223 -2.47 13.06 -1.98
CA ARG A 223 -2.21 12.59 -3.34
C ARG A 223 -2.01 11.09 -3.33
N LEU A 224 -2.23 10.48 -4.49
CA LEU A 224 -2.02 9.06 -4.68
C LEU A 224 -0.54 8.70 -4.47
N ALA A 225 -0.30 7.64 -3.72
CA ALA A 225 1.00 6.99 -3.59
C ALA A 225 1.11 5.85 -4.60
N TYR A 226 0.05 5.06 -4.76
CA TYR A 226 0.03 3.94 -5.69
C TYR A 226 -1.39 3.54 -6.11
N VAL A 227 -1.43 2.74 -7.19
CA VAL A 227 -2.61 2.00 -7.63
C VAL A 227 -2.23 0.53 -7.77
N ILE A 228 -2.72 -0.32 -6.88
CA ILE A 228 -2.48 -1.78 -6.92
C ILE A 228 -3.75 -2.49 -7.37
N TYR A 229 -3.59 -3.42 -8.32
CA TYR A 229 -4.70 -4.18 -8.89
C TYR A 229 -5.03 -5.41 -8.06
N THR A 230 -6.30 -5.58 -7.76
CA THR A 230 -6.86 -6.77 -7.09
C THR A 230 -7.79 -7.54 -8.02
N SER A 231 -7.99 -8.83 -7.76
CA SER A 231 -8.99 -9.63 -8.46
C SER A 231 -10.39 -9.13 -8.10
N GLY A 232 -11.13 -8.65 -9.09
CA GLY A 232 -12.52 -8.22 -8.91
C GLY A 232 -13.47 -9.42 -8.82
N SER A 233 -14.58 -9.27 -8.08
CA SER A 233 -15.65 -10.27 -8.00
C SER A 233 -16.33 -10.55 -9.36
N SER A 234 -16.22 -9.61 -10.31
CA SER A 234 -16.70 -9.73 -11.69
C SER A 234 -15.71 -10.40 -12.64
N GLY A 235 -14.53 -10.86 -12.14
CA GLY A 235 -13.44 -11.42 -12.95
C GLY A 235 -12.48 -10.40 -13.55
N GLU A 236 -12.87 -9.13 -13.66
CA GLU A 236 -11.98 -8.06 -14.15
C GLU A 236 -11.15 -7.47 -12.98
N PRO A 237 -9.83 -7.29 -13.17
CA PRO A 237 -9.01 -6.64 -12.16
C PRO A 237 -9.44 -5.20 -11.90
N LYS A 238 -9.41 -4.78 -10.63
CA LYS A 238 -9.75 -3.42 -10.18
C LYS A 238 -8.53 -2.74 -9.57
N GLY A 239 -8.20 -1.53 -10.03
CA GLY A 239 -7.13 -0.70 -9.48
C GLY A 239 -7.59 -0.02 -8.18
N VAL A 240 -6.95 -0.35 -7.06
CA VAL A 240 -7.19 0.26 -5.75
C VAL A 240 -6.22 1.41 -5.56
N MET A 241 -6.77 2.62 -5.43
CA MET A 241 -6.02 3.85 -5.23
C MET A 241 -5.76 4.10 -3.75
N ASN A 242 -4.50 4.34 -3.38
CA ASN A 242 -4.12 4.69 -2.01
C ASN A 242 -3.37 6.00 -1.95
N GLU A 243 -3.78 6.87 -1.03
CA GLU A 243 -3.13 8.14 -0.74
C GLU A 243 -1.93 7.95 0.20
N HIS A 244 -0.94 8.87 0.14
CA HIS A 244 0.21 8.86 1.05
C HIS A 244 -0.20 8.80 2.52
N ARG A 245 -1.21 9.59 2.95
CA ARG A 245 -1.65 9.65 4.36
C ARG A 245 -2.14 8.30 4.88
N GLY A 246 -2.82 7.50 4.06
CA GLY A 246 -3.29 6.17 4.45
C GLY A 246 -2.13 5.21 4.67
N VAL A 247 -1.13 5.25 3.79
CA VAL A 247 0.09 4.45 3.92
C VAL A 247 0.91 4.90 5.13
N VAL A 248 1.10 6.21 5.32
CA VAL A 248 1.82 6.76 6.49
C VAL A 248 1.15 6.35 7.79
N ASN A 249 -0.20 6.44 7.88
CA ASN A 249 -0.95 5.96 9.03
C ASN A 249 -0.65 4.49 9.35
N ARG A 250 -0.69 3.63 8.34
CA ARG A 250 -0.41 2.19 8.49
C ARG A 250 1.02 1.94 8.97
N LEU A 251 2.01 2.58 8.34
CA LEU A 251 3.42 2.42 8.68
C LEU A 251 3.74 2.98 10.08
N TRP A 252 3.12 4.11 10.43
CA TRP A 252 3.27 4.71 11.76
C TRP A 252 2.71 3.82 12.85
N TRP A 253 1.52 3.24 12.64
CA TRP A 253 0.96 2.25 13.56
C TRP A 253 1.91 1.05 13.75
N MET A 254 2.47 0.52 12.66
CA MET A 254 3.45 -0.59 12.73
C MET A 254 4.67 -0.17 13.55
N GLN A 255 5.18 1.04 13.34
CA GLN A 255 6.32 1.55 14.07
C GLN A 255 6.04 1.67 15.57
N GLN A 256 4.86 2.16 15.95
CA GLN A 256 4.46 2.24 17.35
C GLN A 256 4.26 0.86 18.01
N THR A 257 3.86 -0.13 17.24
CA THR A 257 3.55 -1.48 17.74
C THR A 257 4.80 -2.36 17.83
N TYR A 258 5.67 -2.30 16.82
CA TYR A 258 6.79 -3.26 16.66
C TYR A 258 8.17 -2.62 16.86
N ALA A 259 8.28 -1.30 16.85
CA ALA A 259 9.48 -0.53 17.15
C ALA A 259 10.73 -0.97 16.36
N LEU A 260 10.58 -1.10 15.02
CA LEU A 260 11.71 -1.41 14.13
C LEU A 260 12.81 -0.35 14.27
N ASP A 261 14.08 -0.79 14.35
CA ASP A 261 15.21 0.11 14.50
C ASP A 261 16.36 -0.20 13.51
N GLU A 262 17.44 0.56 13.57
CA GLU A 262 18.59 0.49 12.67
C GLU A 262 19.34 -0.85 12.67
N ARG A 263 19.15 -1.69 13.68
CA ARG A 263 19.78 -3.01 13.79
C ARG A 263 19.00 -4.05 13.01
N ASP A 264 17.77 -3.73 12.67
CA ASP A 264 16.86 -4.64 12.01
C ASP A 264 17.06 -4.67 10.48
N ALA A 265 16.64 -5.78 9.92
CA ALA A 265 16.59 -5.98 8.48
C ALA A 265 15.24 -6.59 8.08
N VAL A 266 14.56 -5.95 7.14
CA VAL A 266 13.31 -6.45 6.58
C VAL A 266 13.58 -7.17 5.27
N LEU A 267 13.12 -8.41 5.17
CA LEU A 267 13.17 -9.16 3.92
C LEU A 267 12.02 -8.74 3.02
N GLN A 268 12.33 -8.10 1.89
CA GLN A 268 11.35 -7.83 0.85
C GLN A 268 11.09 -9.13 0.06
N LYS A 269 10.01 -9.82 0.37
CA LYS A 269 9.64 -11.12 -0.21
C LYS A 269 8.35 -11.05 -1.03
N THR A 270 7.39 -10.29 -0.60
CA THR A 270 6.07 -10.21 -1.25
C THR A 270 6.20 -9.60 -2.66
N PRO A 271 5.52 -10.16 -3.68
CA PRO A 271 5.45 -9.51 -4.97
C PRO A 271 4.95 -8.07 -4.82
N PHE A 272 5.62 -7.13 -5.50
CA PHE A 272 5.31 -5.70 -5.31
C PHE A 272 3.95 -5.27 -5.90
N SER A 273 3.30 -6.17 -6.63
CA SER A 273 1.90 -6.06 -7.05
C SER A 273 0.87 -6.34 -5.94
N PHE A 274 1.32 -6.69 -4.71
CA PHE A 274 0.48 -6.85 -3.52
C PHE A 274 0.78 -5.76 -2.49
N ASP A 275 -0.25 -5.27 -1.82
CA ASP A 275 -0.16 -4.17 -0.84
C ASP A 275 0.69 -4.49 0.40
N VAL A 276 0.85 -5.78 0.74
CA VAL A 276 1.77 -6.23 1.80
C VAL A 276 3.20 -5.78 1.51
N SER A 277 3.63 -5.72 0.24
CA SER A 277 4.97 -5.26 -0.15
C SER A 277 5.25 -3.81 0.26
N VAL A 278 4.23 -2.99 0.40
CA VAL A 278 4.36 -1.55 0.70
C VAL A 278 5.07 -1.32 2.02
N TRP A 279 4.72 -2.08 3.07
CA TRP A 279 5.44 -1.96 4.34
C TRP A 279 6.83 -2.61 4.30
N GLU A 280 7.04 -3.66 3.48
CA GLU A 280 8.36 -4.27 3.31
C GLU A 280 9.35 -3.29 2.67
N PHE A 281 8.90 -2.40 1.76
CA PHE A 281 9.73 -1.36 1.16
C PHE A 281 9.92 -0.14 2.07
N PHE A 282 8.83 0.41 2.58
CA PHE A 282 8.86 1.77 3.12
C PHE A 282 9.01 1.84 4.64
N TRP A 283 8.57 0.82 5.39
CA TRP A 283 8.72 0.84 6.85
C TRP A 283 10.19 0.78 7.30
N PRO A 284 11.06 -0.11 6.80
CA PRO A 284 12.48 -0.05 7.15
C PRO A 284 13.09 1.31 6.78
N LEU A 285 12.81 1.82 5.59
CA LEU A 285 13.37 3.08 5.10
C LEU A 285 12.95 4.31 5.93
N MET A 286 11.77 4.31 6.53
CA MET A 286 11.35 5.39 7.43
C MET A 286 11.88 5.23 8.86
N SER A 287 12.35 4.05 9.24
CA SER A 287 12.81 3.73 10.60
C SER A 287 14.33 3.71 10.76
N GLY A 288 15.09 3.82 9.67
CA GLY A 288 16.56 3.73 9.69
C GLY A 288 17.08 2.29 9.63
N ALA A 289 16.20 1.29 9.44
CA ALA A 289 16.53 -0.11 9.21
C ALA A 289 16.91 -0.37 7.74
N ARG A 290 17.24 -1.63 7.39
CA ARG A 290 17.62 -1.98 6.02
C ARG A 290 16.66 -3.00 5.39
#